data_5c4ee82fc78d3f9ab0cc3e39fd39018d
#
_entry.id   5c4ee82fc78d3f9ab0cc3e39fd39018d
#
_cell.length_a   1.000
_cell.length_b   1.000
_cell.length_c   1.000
_cell.angle_alpha   90.00
_cell.angle_beta   90.00
_cell.angle_gamma   90.00
#
_symmetry.space_group_name_H-M   'P 1'
#
loop_
_entity.id
_entity.type
_entity.pdbx_description
1 polymer ?
#
loop_
_entity_poly.entity_id
_entity_poly.type
_entity_poly.pdbx_seq_one_letter_code
_entity_poly.pdbx_strand_id
1 'polypeptide(L)'
;MMSRGLGDVYKRQIKAGRLNAEISGVISNRPTAYGLERAKEAGINAVCLDHTGFDSRESYDGALKAQIEAFGADCVVLAGFMRILTPEFVDSFAGKLVNIHPSLLPKYKGLNTHQRAIDNGDKEHGVSVHFVTPELDGGPVIIQSRVPVFEDDTASDLAERVQEQERRIYPLVLSWFSAGRLSMRNNKAVLDEQELPE
;
A
#
# COMPACT_ATOMS: atom_id res chain seq x y z
N MET A 1 3.57 9.00 3.73
CA MET A 1 4.00 8.74 5.12
C MET A 1 3.86 7.24 5.30
N MET A 2 4.96 6.48 5.28
CA MET A 2 4.87 5.05 5.61
C MET A 2 4.25 4.93 6.98
N SER A 3 3.17 4.17 7.13
CA SER A 3 2.58 3.93 8.44
C SER A 3 3.67 3.42 9.38
N ARG A 4 3.77 4.05 10.57
CA ARG A 4 4.76 3.66 11.57
C ARG A 4 4.57 2.16 11.85
N GLY A 5 5.50 1.34 11.40
CA GLY A 5 5.53 -0.09 11.74
C GLY A 5 5.36 -1.10 10.60
N LEU A 6 4.82 -0.77 9.43
CA LEU A 6 4.70 -1.74 8.32
C LEU A 6 6.07 -2.28 7.86
N GLY A 7 7.07 -1.42 7.70
CA GLY A 7 8.42 -1.86 7.34
C GLY A 7 9.04 -2.87 8.31
N ASP A 8 8.76 -2.77 9.64
CA ASP A 8 9.25 -3.75 10.64
C ASP A 8 8.52 -5.07 10.56
N VAL A 9 7.23 -5.02 10.23
CA VAL A 9 6.44 -6.24 10.07
C VAL A 9 7.00 -7.05 8.91
N TYR A 10 7.30 -6.43 7.76
CA TYR A 10 7.89 -7.13 6.61
C TYR A 10 9.26 -7.73 6.94
N LYS A 11 10.17 -6.93 7.52
CA LYS A 11 11.49 -7.42 7.90
C LYS A 11 11.42 -8.61 8.86
N ARG A 12 10.54 -8.54 9.86
CA ARG A 12 10.35 -9.64 10.82
C ARG A 12 9.77 -10.89 10.15
N GLN A 13 8.84 -10.72 9.22
CA GLN A 13 8.23 -11.83 8.49
C GLN A 13 9.22 -12.50 7.53
N ILE A 14 10.01 -11.71 6.81
CA ILE A 14 11.10 -12.22 5.95
C ILE A 14 12.14 -12.95 6.80
N LYS A 15 12.62 -12.31 7.89
CA LYS A 15 13.64 -12.90 8.79
C LYS A 15 13.14 -14.17 9.50
N ALA A 16 11.83 -14.27 9.73
CA ALA A 16 11.20 -15.45 10.33
C ALA A 16 10.87 -16.55 9.29
N GLY A 17 11.23 -16.36 8.02
CA GLY A 17 10.93 -17.31 6.94
C GLY A 17 9.43 -17.43 6.59
N ARG A 18 8.60 -16.49 7.06
CA ARG A 18 7.15 -16.47 6.78
C ARG A 18 6.80 -15.74 5.50
N LEU A 19 7.70 -14.92 4.98
CA LEU A 19 7.57 -14.20 3.72
C LEU A 19 8.84 -14.48 2.90
N ASN A 20 8.69 -15.24 1.82
CA ASN A 20 9.77 -15.53 0.88
C ASN A 20 9.87 -14.38 -0.12
N ALA A 21 10.39 -13.25 0.34
CA ALA A 21 10.59 -12.07 -0.46
C ALA A 21 11.81 -11.29 0.04
N GLU A 22 12.38 -10.48 -0.82
CA GLU A 22 13.44 -9.52 -0.50
C GLU A 22 12.94 -8.09 -0.77
N ILE A 23 13.35 -7.15 0.06
CA ILE A 23 13.08 -5.73 -0.18
C ILE A 23 14.25 -5.19 -1.01
N SER A 24 14.07 -5.04 -2.31
CA SER A 24 15.12 -4.54 -3.23
C SER A 24 15.40 -3.05 -3.05
N GLY A 25 14.43 -2.27 -2.59
CA GLY A 25 14.62 -0.86 -2.29
C GLY A 25 13.43 -0.19 -1.62
N VAL A 26 13.69 0.98 -1.04
CA VAL A 26 12.69 1.87 -0.43
C VAL A 26 12.83 3.25 -1.04
N ILE A 27 11.74 3.81 -1.54
CA ILE A 27 11.70 5.15 -2.12
C ILE A 27 10.77 6.02 -1.29
N SER A 28 11.16 7.24 -1.02
CA SER A 28 10.30 8.26 -0.43
C SER A 28 10.47 9.58 -1.16
N ASN A 29 9.40 10.35 -1.26
CA ASN A 29 9.45 11.72 -1.78
C ASN A 29 9.80 12.76 -0.71
N ARG A 30 10.16 12.33 0.49
CA ARG A 30 10.56 13.21 1.61
C ARG A 30 11.87 12.75 2.20
N PRO A 31 12.89 13.62 2.29
CA PRO A 31 14.21 13.25 2.82
C PRO A 31 14.18 12.86 4.30
N THR A 32 13.22 13.40 5.06
CA THR A 32 13.04 13.14 6.49
C THR A 32 12.13 11.94 6.77
N ALA A 33 11.79 11.15 5.76
CA ALA A 33 10.93 9.99 5.95
C ALA A 33 11.65 8.92 6.78
N TYR A 34 11.08 8.57 7.93
CA TYR A 34 11.63 7.54 8.82
C TYR A 34 11.82 6.18 8.14
N GLY A 35 11.04 5.89 7.10
CA GLY A 35 11.21 4.69 6.29
C GLY A 35 12.56 4.60 5.59
N LEU A 36 13.17 5.72 5.21
CA LEU A 36 14.50 5.75 4.61
C LEU A 36 15.62 5.45 5.62
N GLU A 37 15.52 5.99 6.83
CA GLU A 37 16.46 5.67 7.92
C GLU A 37 16.44 4.17 8.22
N ARG A 38 15.25 3.62 8.37
CA ARG A 38 15.06 2.20 8.68
C ARG A 38 15.53 1.28 7.56
N ALA A 39 15.39 1.69 6.30
CA ALA A 39 15.93 0.94 5.17
C ALA A 39 17.47 0.92 5.24
N LYS A 40 18.11 2.07 5.46
CA LYS A 40 19.56 2.18 5.62
C LYS A 40 20.10 1.33 6.77
N GLU A 41 19.47 1.40 7.97
CA GLU A 41 19.83 0.57 9.13
C GLU A 41 19.74 -0.93 8.84
N ALA A 42 18.87 -1.31 7.91
CA ALA A 42 18.70 -2.69 7.48
C ALA A 42 19.58 -3.11 6.30
N GLY A 43 20.43 -2.23 5.80
CA GLY A 43 21.25 -2.49 4.60
C GLY A 43 20.43 -2.56 3.30
N ILE A 44 19.21 -1.98 3.27
CA ILE A 44 18.35 -1.94 2.10
C ILE A 44 18.60 -0.63 1.35
N ASN A 45 18.61 -0.67 0.01
CA ASN A 45 18.71 0.52 -0.82
C ASN A 45 17.62 1.52 -0.44
N ALA A 46 17.99 2.75 -0.13
CA ALA A 46 17.08 3.81 0.30
C ALA A 46 17.32 5.06 -0.53
N VAL A 47 16.31 5.47 -1.29
CA VAL A 47 16.38 6.61 -2.22
C VAL A 47 15.35 7.65 -1.84
N CYS A 48 15.77 8.89 -1.73
CA CYS A 48 14.87 10.04 -1.69
C CYS A 48 14.71 10.59 -3.10
N LEU A 49 13.51 10.52 -3.63
CA LEU A 49 13.13 11.15 -4.89
C LEU A 49 12.19 12.30 -4.57
N ASP A 50 12.76 13.49 -4.35
CA ASP A 50 11.98 14.66 -3.97
C ASP A 50 11.18 15.18 -5.16
N HIS A 51 9.86 15.14 -5.03
CA HIS A 51 8.95 15.55 -6.08
C HIS A 51 8.97 17.06 -6.37
N THR A 52 9.48 17.87 -5.45
CA THR A 52 9.58 19.33 -5.62
C THR A 52 10.68 19.73 -6.61
N GLY A 53 11.58 18.82 -6.94
CA GLY A 53 12.62 19.01 -7.95
C GLY A 53 12.20 18.71 -9.38
N PHE A 54 10.91 18.47 -9.64
CA PHE A 54 10.39 18.11 -10.96
C PHE A 54 9.35 19.13 -11.43
N ASP A 55 9.39 19.46 -12.71
CA ASP A 55 8.51 20.47 -13.33
C ASP A 55 7.08 19.98 -13.49
N SER A 56 6.87 18.66 -13.55
CA SER A 56 5.55 18.06 -13.72
C SER A 56 5.41 16.73 -12.98
N ARG A 57 4.17 16.28 -12.82
CA ARG A 57 3.86 14.96 -12.27
C ARG A 57 4.40 13.85 -13.17
N GLU A 58 4.28 14.02 -14.48
CA GLU A 58 4.75 13.08 -15.49
C GLU A 58 6.27 12.89 -15.43
N SER A 59 7.03 13.98 -15.27
CA SER A 59 8.50 13.90 -15.12
C SER A 59 8.93 13.22 -13.83
N TYR A 60 8.20 13.50 -12.72
CA TYR A 60 8.43 12.80 -11.44
C TYR A 60 8.11 11.30 -11.56
N ASP A 61 6.96 10.95 -12.10
CA ASP A 61 6.52 9.56 -12.24
C ASP A 61 7.44 8.77 -13.19
N GLY A 62 7.97 9.42 -14.24
CA GLY A 62 9.00 8.85 -15.11
C GLY A 62 10.29 8.50 -14.35
N ALA A 63 10.77 9.43 -13.50
CA ALA A 63 11.94 9.20 -12.67
C ALA A 63 11.68 8.11 -11.59
N LEU A 64 10.48 8.10 -11.01
CA LEU A 64 10.07 7.08 -10.05
C LEU A 64 10.04 5.69 -10.69
N LYS A 65 9.47 5.58 -11.90
CA LYS A 65 9.47 4.35 -12.69
C LYS A 65 10.88 3.85 -12.95
N ALA A 66 11.76 4.71 -13.47
CA ALA A 66 13.15 4.35 -13.74
C ALA A 66 13.88 3.84 -12.47
N GLN A 67 13.62 4.46 -11.32
CA GLN A 67 14.21 4.03 -10.05
C GLN A 67 13.68 2.67 -9.58
N ILE A 68 12.39 2.38 -9.77
CA ILE A 68 11.78 1.08 -9.43
C ILE A 68 12.35 -0.01 -10.35
N GLU A 69 12.46 0.27 -11.66
CA GLU A 69 13.04 -0.64 -12.63
C GLU A 69 14.52 -0.96 -12.32
N ALA A 70 15.28 0.05 -11.89
CA ALA A 70 16.68 -0.14 -11.46
C ALA A 70 16.82 -1.04 -10.22
N PHE A 71 15.81 -1.13 -9.38
CA PHE A 71 15.77 -2.08 -8.26
C PHE A 71 15.40 -3.50 -8.67
N GLY A 72 14.91 -3.72 -9.89
CA GLY A 72 14.48 -5.02 -10.38
C GLY A 72 13.29 -5.61 -9.59
N ALA A 73 12.39 -4.76 -9.12
CA ALA A 73 11.29 -5.19 -8.25
C ALA A 73 10.19 -5.92 -9.03
N ASP A 74 9.78 -7.10 -8.55
CA ASP A 74 8.66 -7.87 -9.09
C ASP A 74 7.30 -7.30 -8.63
N CYS A 75 7.28 -6.62 -7.48
CA CYS A 75 6.10 -6.02 -6.88
C CYS A 75 6.41 -4.65 -6.30
N VAL A 76 5.53 -3.70 -6.53
CA VAL A 76 5.59 -2.35 -5.97
C VAL A 76 4.52 -2.19 -4.90
N VAL A 77 4.96 -1.84 -3.69
CA VAL A 77 4.12 -1.75 -2.50
C VAL A 77 3.95 -0.29 -2.11
N LEU A 78 2.76 0.25 -2.25
CA LEU A 78 2.43 1.59 -1.77
C LEU A 78 2.00 1.54 -0.30
N ALA A 79 2.61 2.36 0.53
CA ALA A 79 2.30 2.46 1.95
C ALA A 79 2.31 3.92 2.39
N GLY A 80 1.14 4.50 2.61
CA GLY A 80 0.99 5.92 2.91
C GLY A 80 1.46 6.83 1.77
N PHE A 81 1.32 6.36 0.54
CA PHE A 81 1.59 7.14 -0.66
C PHE A 81 0.43 8.09 -0.93
N MET A 82 0.70 9.41 -0.88
CA MET A 82 -0.34 10.45 -0.89
C MET A 82 -0.41 11.24 -2.21
N ARG A 83 0.18 10.72 -3.26
CA ARG A 83 0.16 11.36 -4.59
C ARG A 83 -0.69 10.55 -5.54
N ILE A 84 -1.31 11.22 -6.49
CA ILE A 84 -2.01 10.56 -7.59
C ILE A 84 -0.97 10.27 -8.66
N LEU A 85 -0.76 9.00 -8.96
CA LEU A 85 0.11 8.51 -10.02
C LEU A 85 -0.53 8.75 -11.39
N THR A 86 0.28 8.95 -12.41
CA THR A 86 -0.21 9.07 -13.78
C THR A 86 -0.72 7.71 -14.28
N PRO A 87 -1.71 7.68 -15.18
CA PRO A 87 -2.17 6.43 -15.80
C PRO A 87 -1.02 5.65 -16.46
N GLU A 88 -0.10 6.34 -17.14
CA GLU A 88 1.06 5.73 -17.79
C GLU A 88 1.97 5.00 -16.78
N PHE A 89 2.21 5.61 -15.61
CA PHE A 89 2.96 4.96 -14.55
C PHE A 89 2.24 3.70 -14.05
N VAL A 90 0.94 3.83 -13.73
CA VAL A 90 0.14 2.72 -13.21
C VAL A 90 0.07 1.56 -14.19
N ASP A 91 -0.15 1.85 -15.48
CA ASP A 91 -0.21 0.84 -16.54
C ASP A 91 1.12 0.10 -16.72
N SER A 92 2.26 0.80 -16.48
CA SER A 92 3.59 0.17 -16.53
C SER A 92 3.79 -0.91 -15.44
N PHE A 93 3.04 -0.85 -14.35
CA PHE A 93 3.09 -1.79 -13.24
C PHE A 93 1.76 -2.53 -13.05
N ALA A 94 0.93 -2.64 -14.09
CA ALA A 94 -0.36 -3.33 -14.01
C ALA A 94 -0.21 -4.76 -13.45
N GLY A 95 -0.99 -5.09 -12.43
CA GLY A 95 -0.93 -6.37 -11.72
C GLY A 95 0.29 -6.56 -10.80
N LYS A 96 1.17 -5.57 -10.69
CA LYS A 96 2.36 -5.59 -9.82
C LYS A 96 2.37 -4.47 -8.78
N LEU A 97 1.42 -3.56 -8.84
CA LEU A 97 1.30 -2.40 -7.97
C LEU A 97 0.15 -2.62 -7.00
N VAL A 98 0.44 -2.68 -5.70
CA VAL A 98 -0.54 -2.87 -4.64
C VAL A 98 -0.52 -1.71 -3.65
N ASN A 99 -1.69 -1.36 -3.13
CA ASN A 99 -1.86 -0.31 -2.15
C ASN A 99 -2.67 -0.80 -0.96
N ILE A 100 -2.44 -0.19 0.19
CA ILE A 100 -3.29 -0.33 1.37
C ILE A 100 -4.03 0.97 1.61
N HIS A 101 -5.35 0.89 1.71
CA HIS A 101 -6.22 2.03 1.90
C HIS A 101 -7.05 1.88 3.18
N PRO A 102 -7.03 2.86 4.09
CA PRO A 102 -7.66 2.74 5.40
C PRO A 102 -9.18 2.97 5.36
N SER A 103 -9.88 2.21 4.52
CA SER A 103 -11.33 2.11 4.50
C SER A 103 -11.80 0.77 3.95
N LEU A 104 -13.07 0.45 4.10
CA LEU A 104 -13.74 -0.66 3.42
C LEU A 104 -14.18 -0.20 2.03
N LEU A 105 -13.29 -0.28 1.05
CA LEU A 105 -13.61 0.09 -0.33
C LEU A 105 -14.86 -0.66 -0.82
N PRO A 106 -15.71 -0.01 -1.63
CA PRO A 106 -15.55 1.30 -2.28
C PRO A 106 -15.89 2.52 -1.41
N LYS A 107 -16.23 2.34 -0.11
CA LYS A 107 -16.50 3.47 0.78
C LYS A 107 -15.23 4.27 1.03
N TYR A 108 -15.38 5.59 1.10
CA TYR A 108 -14.33 6.52 1.55
C TYR A 108 -13.03 6.45 0.75
N LYS A 109 -13.10 6.45 -0.58
CA LYS A 109 -11.94 6.71 -1.43
C LYS A 109 -11.29 8.05 -1.04
N GLY A 110 -9.97 8.16 -1.17
CA GLY A 110 -9.19 9.36 -0.88
C GLY A 110 -8.91 9.56 0.62
N LEU A 111 -8.93 10.81 1.07
CA LEU A 111 -8.43 11.22 2.38
C LEU A 111 -9.49 11.23 3.48
N ASN A 112 -9.03 11.36 4.74
CA ASN A 112 -9.84 11.55 5.96
C ASN A 112 -10.86 10.41 6.21
N THR A 113 -10.53 9.19 5.84
CA THR A 113 -11.44 8.04 5.87
C THR A 113 -12.02 7.75 7.26
N HIS A 114 -11.20 7.82 8.30
CA HIS A 114 -11.61 7.59 9.69
C HIS A 114 -12.62 8.62 10.17
N GLN A 115 -12.32 9.91 9.96
CA GLN A 115 -13.23 10.98 10.35
C GLN A 115 -14.56 10.88 9.59
N ARG A 116 -14.49 10.61 8.28
CA ARG A 116 -15.70 10.43 7.44
C ARG A 116 -16.58 9.27 7.90
N ALA A 117 -15.98 8.17 8.35
CA ALA A 117 -16.73 7.04 8.89
C ALA A 117 -17.43 7.40 10.22
N ILE A 118 -16.75 8.14 11.10
CA ILE A 118 -17.33 8.64 12.35
C ILE A 118 -18.47 9.62 12.07
N ASP A 119 -18.24 10.63 11.21
CA ASP A 119 -19.22 11.67 10.87
C ASP A 119 -20.50 11.08 10.25
N ASN A 120 -20.36 9.97 9.51
CA ASN A 120 -21.49 9.26 8.93
C ASN A 120 -22.17 8.29 9.90
N GLY A 121 -21.68 8.13 11.13
CA GLY A 121 -22.23 7.22 12.13
C GLY A 121 -22.11 5.74 11.75
N ASP A 122 -21.12 5.38 10.90
CA ASP A 122 -20.86 3.98 10.55
C ASP A 122 -20.54 3.18 11.82
N LYS A 123 -21.04 1.96 11.90
CA LYS A 123 -20.76 1.05 13.03
C LYS A 123 -19.55 0.15 12.76
N GLU A 124 -19.13 0.08 11.50
CA GLU A 124 -17.94 -0.65 11.05
C GLU A 124 -17.09 0.23 10.13
N HIS A 125 -15.81 0.09 10.24
CA HIS A 125 -14.80 0.67 9.38
C HIS A 125 -13.73 -0.39 9.09
N GLY A 126 -12.62 -0.02 8.46
CA GLY A 126 -11.56 -0.99 8.26
C GLY A 126 -10.51 -0.56 7.26
N VAL A 127 -9.93 -1.55 6.62
CA VAL A 127 -8.83 -1.41 5.68
C VAL A 127 -9.03 -2.34 4.49
N SER A 128 -8.59 -1.89 3.32
CA SER A 128 -8.55 -2.67 2.10
C SER A 128 -7.13 -2.72 1.54
N VAL A 129 -6.71 -3.90 1.11
CA VAL A 129 -5.56 -4.05 0.21
C VAL A 129 -6.10 -4.31 -1.18
N HIS A 130 -5.63 -3.55 -2.16
CA HIS A 130 -6.13 -3.62 -3.53
C HIS A 130 -4.99 -3.47 -4.54
N PHE A 131 -5.18 -3.97 -5.74
CA PHE A 131 -4.35 -3.59 -6.88
C PHE A 131 -4.62 -2.13 -7.25
N VAL A 132 -3.60 -1.44 -7.71
CA VAL A 132 -3.74 -0.05 -8.15
C VAL A 132 -4.07 -0.03 -9.64
N THR A 133 -5.07 0.77 -9.97
CA THR A 133 -5.48 1.10 -11.33
C THR A 133 -5.47 2.62 -11.51
N PRO A 134 -5.60 3.17 -12.73
CA PRO A 134 -5.66 4.61 -12.92
C PRO A 134 -6.80 5.33 -12.16
N GLU A 135 -7.86 4.61 -11.81
CA GLU A 135 -8.92 5.13 -10.95
C GLU A 135 -8.45 5.20 -9.49
N LEU A 136 -8.62 6.35 -8.85
CA LEU A 136 -8.26 6.56 -7.45
C LEU A 136 -9.00 5.56 -6.54
N ASP A 137 -8.23 4.73 -5.83
CA ASP A 137 -8.72 3.67 -4.94
C ASP A 137 -9.83 2.81 -5.59
N GLY A 138 -9.78 2.66 -6.92
CA GLY A 138 -10.80 1.98 -7.72
C GLY A 138 -10.39 0.61 -8.24
N GLY A 139 -9.17 0.18 -7.97
CA GLY A 139 -8.68 -1.12 -8.41
C GLY A 139 -9.26 -2.30 -7.60
N PRO A 140 -9.17 -3.54 -8.14
CA PRO A 140 -9.79 -4.71 -7.54
C PRO A 140 -9.24 -4.98 -6.14
N VAL A 141 -10.16 -5.17 -5.20
CA VAL A 141 -9.85 -5.47 -3.80
C VAL A 141 -9.33 -6.90 -3.69
N ILE A 142 -8.26 -7.08 -2.93
CA ILE A 142 -7.64 -8.38 -2.66
C ILE A 142 -8.15 -8.93 -1.34
N ILE A 143 -8.14 -8.12 -0.30
CA ILE A 143 -8.61 -8.48 1.04
C ILE A 143 -9.03 -7.24 1.81
N GLN A 144 -10.02 -7.41 2.67
CA GLN A 144 -10.44 -6.38 3.63
C GLN A 144 -10.38 -6.92 5.05
N SER A 145 -10.14 -6.03 6.00
CA SER A 145 -10.33 -6.32 7.42
C SER A 145 -11.21 -5.26 8.06
N ARG A 146 -12.20 -5.71 8.83
CA ARG A 146 -13.19 -4.85 9.49
C ARG A 146 -12.82 -4.61 10.94
N VAL A 147 -13.16 -3.44 11.43
CA VAL A 147 -13.07 -3.05 12.83
C VAL A 147 -14.35 -2.36 13.27
N PRO A 148 -14.77 -2.48 14.53
CA PRO A 148 -15.90 -1.72 15.05
C PRO A 148 -15.57 -0.23 15.16
N VAL A 149 -16.58 0.62 15.04
CA VAL A 149 -16.54 2.05 15.38
C VAL A 149 -17.38 2.25 16.63
N PHE A 150 -16.79 2.78 17.69
CA PHE A 150 -17.46 3.06 18.95
C PHE A 150 -17.97 4.50 18.97
N GLU A 151 -18.97 4.78 19.83
CA GLU A 151 -19.64 6.10 19.88
C GLU A 151 -18.70 7.24 20.33
N ASP A 152 -17.70 6.92 21.14
CA ASP A 152 -16.72 7.85 21.69
C ASP A 152 -15.38 7.83 20.96
N ASP A 153 -15.26 7.10 19.85
CA ASP A 153 -14.03 7.06 19.04
C ASP A 153 -13.69 8.43 18.48
N THR A 154 -12.45 8.83 18.66
CA THR A 154 -11.84 9.86 17.82
C THR A 154 -11.29 9.23 16.52
N ALA A 155 -11.02 10.06 15.51
CA ALA A 155 -10.35 9.59 14.28
C ALA A 155 -9.00 8.92 14.58
N SER A 156 -8.31 9.33 15.65
CA SER A 156 -7.04 8.73 16.07
C SER A 156 -7.23 7.33 16.66
N ASP A 157 -8.25 7.13 17.50
CA ASP A 157 -8.55 5.81 18.10
C ASP A 157 -8.91 4.81 17.02
N LEU A 158 -9.76 5.23 16.08
CA LEU A 158 -10.15 4.41 14.94
C LEU A 158 -8.95 4.10 14.03
N ALA A 159 -8.06 5.09 13.79
CA ALA A 159 -6.86 4.89 12.99
C ALA A 159 -5.90 3.88 13.63
N GLU A 160 -5.71 3.91 14.95
CA GLU A 160 -4.86 2.93 15.64
C GLU A 160 -5.41 1.50 15.50
N ARG A 161 -6.72 1.34 15.64
CA ARG A 161 -7.42 0.06 15.48
C ARG A 161 -7.30 -0.47 14.05
N VAL A 162 -7.44 0.39 13.04
CA VAL A 162 -7.26 0.05 11.64
C VAL A 162 -5.81 -0.34 11.34
N GLN A 163 -4.81 0.41 11.86
CA GLN A 163 -3.39 0.12 11.66
C GLN A 163 -2.97 -1.25 12.20
N GLU A 164 -3.62 -1.76 13.24
CA GLU A 164 -3.38 -3.14 13.69
C GLU A 164 -3.74 -4.17 12.62
N GLN A 165 -4.85 -3.94 11.92
CA GLN A 165 -5.26 -4.81 10.81
C GLN A 165 -4.36 -4.65 9.60
N GLU A 166 -3.93 -3.43 9.27
CA GLU A 166 -2.95 -3.20 8.20
C GLU A 166 -1.69 -4.06 8.38
N ARG A 167 -1.16 -4.12 9.60
CA ARG A 167 0.04 -4.89 9.93
C ARG A 167 -0.17 -6.42 9.79
N ARG A 168 -1.41 -6.89 9.81
CA ARG A 168 -1.77 -8.30 9.64
C ARG A 168 -2.00 -8.66 8.19
N ILE A 169 -2.85 -7.90 7.48
CA ILE A 169 -3.30 -8.30 6.16
C ILE A 169 -2.32 -7.93 5.03
N TYR A 170 -1.55 -6.84 5.16
CA TYR A 170 -0.67 -6.44 4.07
C TYR A 170 0.49 -7.44 3.86
N PRO A 171 1.20 -7.92 4.90
CA PRO A 171 2.19 -8.98 4.73
C PRO A 171 1.59 -10.29 4.21
N LEU A 172 0.34 -10.60 4.54
CA LEU A 172 -0.36 -11.77 4.02
C LEU A 172 -0.53 -11.68 2.50
N VAL A 173 -0.98 -10.53 2.00
CA VAL A 173 -1.10 -10.28 0.55
C VAL A 173 0.25 -10.45 -0.15
N LEU A 174 1.33 -9.91 0.43
CA LEU A 174 2.66 -10.06 -0.15
C LEU A 174 3.16 -11.51 -0.13
N SER A 175 2.76 -12.29 0.88
CA SER A 175 3.08 -13.71 0.90
C SER A 175 2.37 -14.49 -0.22
N TRP A 176 1.13 -14.14 -0.54
CA TRP A 176 0.42 -14.72 -1.67
C TRP A 176 1.05 -14.31 -3.00
N PHE A 177 1.43 -13.04 -3.12
CA PHE A 177 2.08 -12.52 -4.32
C PHE A 177 3.44 -13.23 -4.56
N SER A 178 4.30 -13.28 -3.53
CA SER A 178 5.63 -13.92 -3.63
C SER A 178 5.57 -15.42 -3.88
N ALA A 179 4.48 -16.07 -3.50
CA ALA A 179 4.22 -17.48 -3.78
C ALA A 179 3.59 -17.72 -5.17
N GLY A 180 3.38 -16.67 -5.98
CA GLY A 180 2.73 -16.76 -7.29
C GLY A 180 1.24 -17.11 -7.24
N ARG A 181 0.62 -17.01 -6.05
CA ARG A 181 -0.79 -17.36 -5.82
C ARG A 181 -1.74 -16.22 -6.17
N LEU A 182 -1.28 -14.97 -6.08
CA LEU A 182 -2.06 -13.76 -6.31
C LEU A 182 -1.69 -13.13 -7.64
N SER A 183 -2.68 -12.80 -8.46
CA SER A 183 -2.53 -12.10 -9.73
C SER A 183 -3.71 -11.17 -10.00
N MET A 184 -3.57 -10.29 -10.98
CA MET A 184 -4.67 -9.49 -11.52
C MET A 184 -4.95 -9.93 -12.96
N ARG A 185 -6.19 -10.33 -13.27
CA ARG A 185 -6.62 -10.74 -14.60
C ARG A 185 -7.94 -10.05 -14.94
N ASN A 186 -8.03 -9.43 -16.10
CA ASN A 186 -9.24 -8.72 -16.55
C ASN A 186 -9.79 -7.72 -15.52
N ASN A 187 -8.89 -6.99 -14.87
CA ASN A 187 -9.21 -6.04 -13.79
C ASN A 187 -9.92 -6.68 -12.58
N LYS A 188 -9.62 -7.94 -12.28
CA LYS A 188 -10.09 -8.66 -11.10
C LYS A 188 -8.90 -9.25 -10.33
N ALA A 189 -9.00 -9.29 -9.01
CA ALA A 189 -8.03 -9.99 -8.19
C ALA A 189 -8.32 -11.50 -8.23
N VAL A 190 -7.27 -12.30 -8.42
CA VAL A 190 -7.34 -13.77 -8.53
C VAL A 190 -6.38 -14.37 -7.52
N LEU A 191 -6.89 -15.21 -6.63
CA LEU A 191 -6.11 -15.96 -5.65
C LEU A 191 -6.32 -17.45 -5.89
N ASP A 192 -5.23 -18.22 -6.03
CA ASP A 192 -5.27 -19.67 -6.30
C ASP A 192 -6.18 -20.02 -7.50
N GLU A 193 -6.03 -19.26 -8.59
CA GLU A 193 -6.83 -19.38 -9.82
C GLU A 193 -8.34 -19.07 -9.68
N GLN A 194 -8.78 -18.58 -8.52
CA GLN A 194 -10.17 -18.17 -8.28
C GLN A 194 -10.28 -16.65 -8.21
N GLU A 195 -11.26 -16.09 -8.93
CA GLU A 195 -11.59 -14.67 -8.81
C GLU A 195 -12.09 -14.37 -7.39
N LEU A 196 -11.52 -13.33 -6.80
CA LEU A 196 -12.00 -12.85 -5.50
C LEU A 196 -13.28 -12.02 -5.69
N PRO A 197 -14.22 -12.07 -4.73
CA PRO A 197 -15.43 -11.26 -4.78
C PRO A 197 -15.08 -9.76 -4.72
N GLU A 198 -15.95 -8.97 -5.37
CA GLU A 198 -15.88 -7.49 -5.30
C GLU A 198 -16.30 -6.96 -3.93
#